data_37d32404ba4628e50cdabf26f254492d
#
_entry.id   37d32404ba4628e50cdabf26f254492d
#
_cell.length_a   1.000
_cell.length_b   1.000
_cell.length_c   1.000
_cell.angle_alpha   90.00
_cell.angle_beta   90.00
_cell.angle_gamma   90.00
#
_symmetry.space_group_name_H-M   'P 1'
#
loop_
_entity.id
_entity.type
_entity.pdbx_description
1 polymer ?
#
loop_
_entity_poly.entity_id
_entity_poly.type
_entity_poly.pdbx_seq_one_letter_code
_entity_poly.pdbx_strand_id
1 'polypeptide(L)'
;MQTSTMLVTCTNKSSHSETSARRWLMVGMFALSVWLPGQVFAAGTVNIYSHRQQVLIQPFLDAFTKATGIETKTVYASKGLAQRLEAEGAASPADVILTVDIARLAEYAVLDLLAPVDSAVLTANIPAHLRASDNRWFGLSERARIVVTSKDRVPADAIESIEDLATDEWRGRICTRRGSHVYNRALMASLIAAHGAEAAENWARGFVANLAHKPQGNDRAQAKAIFQGICDVAIMNSYYYGNMKFSDDADQRAWAGALRLVFTNQRDRGNHINISGAGIAKHSPNKKEAVAFLEFLTGAVAQQLYGTVNYEYPVNPAVAPPPELASWGNFKRDTLPIERLAELAPEAQMIIDRVGW
;
A
#
# COMPACT_ATOMS: atom_id res chain seq x y z
N MET A 1 -37.33 14.45 -57.80
CA MET A 1 -38.52 15.33 -57.81
C MET A 1 -38.20 16.50 -56.87
N GLN A 2 -37.95 17.59 -57.60
CA GLN A 2 -38.32 18.99 -57.35
C GLN A 2 -37.89 19.62 -56.06
N THR A 3 -36.80 20.38 -56.07
CA THR A 3 -36.67 21.83 -56.43
C THR A 3 -37.61 22.78 -55.67
N SER A 4 -37.04 23.68 -54.89
CA SER A 4 -37.32 25.09 -55.11
C SER A 4 -36.34 26.01 -54.37
N THR A 5 -35.69 26.79 -55.15
CA THR A 5 -34.84 27.96 -54.89
C THR A 5 -35.75 29.18 -54.70
N MET A 6 -35.43 30.11 -53.84
CA MET A 6 -35.84 31.50 -54.01
C MET A 6 -34.77 32.48 -53.50
N LEU A 7 -34.17 33.14 -54.46
CA LEU A 7 -33.46 34.42 -54.38
C LEU A 7 -34.46 35.55 -54.23
N VAL A 8 -34.16 36.57 -53.45
CA VAL A 8 -34.66 37.93 -53.71
C VAL A 8 -33.53 38.93 -53.43
N THR A 9 -33.27 39.67 -54.48
CA THR A 9 -32.31 40.78 -54.67
C THR A 9 -32.97 42.13 -54.39
N CYS A 10 -32.08 43.13 -54.21
CA CYS A 10 -32.26 44.59 -54.49
C CYS A 10 -32.73 45.42 -53.25
N THR A 11 -32.26 46.63 -53.03
CA THR A 11 -31.63 47.68 -53.83
C THR A 11 -30.98 48.72 -52.95
N ASN A 12 -30.01 49.38 -53.55
CA ASN A 12 -29.20 50.51 -53.14
C ASN A 12 -30.01 51.80 -53.04
N LYS A 13 -29.68 52.68 -52.03
CA LYS A 13 -29.88 54.16 -52.25
C LYS A 13 -28.86 54.92 -51.42
N SER A 14 -28.03 55.63 -52.10
CA SER A 14 -27.11 56.70 -51.72
C SER A 14 -27.84 57.97 -51.32
N SER A 15 -27.34 58.73 -50.29
CA SER A 15 -27.43 60.16 -50.27
C SER A 15 -26.30 60.79 -49.45
N HIS A 16 -25.63 61.75 -50.05
CA HIS A 16 -24.60 62.61 -49.52
C HIS A 16 -25.13 63.60 -48.45
N SER A 17 -24.31 63.99 -47.44
CA SER A 17 -23.97 65.40 -47.14
C SER A 17 -23.00 65.50 -45.94
N GLU A 18 -21.85 66.04 -46.20
CA GLU A 18 -21.21 67.25 -45.62
C GLU A 18 -20.73 67.18 -44.13
N THR A 19 -19.40 67.15 -44.06
CA THR A 19 -18.46 67.98 -43.27
C THR A 19 -18.84 68.44 -41.88
N SER A 20 -18.10 68.02 -40.87
CA SER A 20 -17.43 68.90 -39.91
C SER A 20 -16.23 68.20 -39.21
N ALA A 21 -15.09 68.86 -39.37
CA ALA A 21 -13.83 68.45 -38.76
C ALA A 21 -13.86 68.70 -37.23
N ARG A 22 -13.72 67.67 -36.44
CA ARG A 22 -13.32 67.77 -35.04
C ARG A 22 -12.09 66.91 -34.79
N ARG A 23 -10.95 67.62 -34.63
CA ARG A 23 -9.70 67.04 -34.14
C ARG A 23 -9.93 66.41 -32.75
N TRP A 24 -9.84 65.12 -32.65
CA TRP A 24 -9.68 64.41 -31.38
C TRP A 24 -8.23 63.98 -31.27
N LEU A 25 -7.54 64.57 -30.31
CA LEU A 25 -6.25 64.08 -29.77
C LEU A 25 -6.46 62.68 -29.23
N MET A 26 -5.94 61.62 -29.91
CA MET A 26 -5.78 60.33 -29.30
C MET A 26 -4.53 60.36 -28.41
N VAL A 27 -4.76 60.44 -27.12
CA VAL A 27 -3.74 60.11 -26.10
C VAL A 27 -3.62 58.57 -26.11
N GLY A 28 -2.56 58.07 -26.73
CA GLY A 28 -2.20 56.67 -26.71
C GLY A 28 -1.75 56.30 -25.30
N MET A 29 -2.62 55.61 -24.54
CA MET A 29 -2.29 55.02 -23.29
C MET A 29 -1.55 53.70 -23.57
N PHE A 30 -0.22 53.74 -23.61
CA PHE A 30 0.63 52.55 -23.60
C PHE A 30 0.46 51.89 -22.23
N ALA A 31 -0.37 50.84 -22.16
CA ALA A 31 -0.41 49.92 -21.03
C ALA A 31 0.92 49.15 -21.02
N LEU A 32 1.86 49.57 -20.18
CA LEU A 32 3.01 48.76 -19.79
C LEU A 32 2.48 47.54 -19.05
N SER A 33 2.37 46.40 -19.76
CA SER A 33 2.18 45.10 -19.14
C SER A 33 3.45 44.76 -18.37
N VAL A 34 3.47 45.05 -17.07
CA VAL A 34 4.51 44.58 -16.16
C VAL A 34 4.33 43.05 -16.07
N TRP A 35 5.13 42.34 -16.83
CA TRP A 35 5.36 40.92 -16.60
C TRP A 35 6.06 40.78 -15.24
N LEU A 36 5.30 40.51 -14.17
CA LEU A 36 5.87 40.03 -12.93
C LEU A 36 6.43 38.63 -13.27
N PRO A 37 7.75 38.42 -13.12
CA PRO A 37 8.28 37.06 -13.19
C PRO A 37 7.61 36.28 -12.07
N GLY A 38 6.80 35.28 -12.43
CA GLY A 38 6.30 34.29 -11.48
C GLY A 38 7.52 33.79 -10.72
N GLN A 39 7.56 34.00 -9.42
CA GLN A 39 8.56 33.35 -8.59
C GLN A 39 8.35 31.85 -8.75
N VAL A 40 9.18 31.22 -9.56
CA VAL A 40 9.38 29.80 -9.54
C VAL A 40 10.03 29.51 -8.20
N PHE A 41 9.23 29.22 -7.18
CA PHE A 41 9.75 28.61 -5.97
C PHE A 41 10.48 27.37 -6.44
N ALA A 42 11.77 27.27 -6.14
CA ALA A 42 12.51 26.05 -6.38
C ALA A 42 11.70 24.91 -5.75
N ALA A 43 11.18 24.03 -6.59
CA ALA A 43 10.44 22.90 -6.11
C ALA A 43 11.36 22.13 -5.17
N GLY A 44 10.92 21.87 -3.93
CA GLY A 44 11.69 21.13 -2.95
C GLY A 44 12.01 19.72 -3.46
N THR A 45 12.86 19.01 -2.76
CA THR A 45 13.18 17.59 -3.06
C THR A 45 12.90 16.75 -1.84
N VAL A 46 12.33 15.54 -2.02
CA VAL A 46 12.21 14.52 -0.98
C VAL A 46 13.13 13.35 -1.30
N ASN A 47 14.05 13.04 -0.38
CA ASN A 47 14.95 11.90 -0.48
C ASN A 47 14.37 10.71 0.30
N ILE A 48 14.10 9.62 -0.39
CA ILE A 48 13.36 8.46 0.13
C ILE A 48 14.28 7.26 0.25
N TYR A 49 14.43 6.71 1.45
CA TYR A 49 15.04 5.40 1.67
C TYR A 49 13.94 4.34 1.68
N SER A 50 13.89 3.51 0.64
CA SER A 50 12.78 2.62 0.36
C SER A 50 13.16 1.15 0.43
N HIS A 51 12.40 0.37 1.20
CA HIS A 51 12.37 -1.09 1.14
C HIS A 51 11.36 -1.62 0.09
N ARG A 52 10.53 -0.73 -0.48
CA ARG A 52 9.63 -1.06 -1.59
C ARG A 52 10.39 -0.94 -2.91
N GLN A 53 10.24 -1.95 -3.77
CA GLN A 53 10.85 -1.95 -5.10
C GLN A 53 10.39 -0.73 -5.91
N GLN A 54 11.30 -0.18 -6.71
CA GLN A 54 11.07 1.06 -7.45
C GLN A 54 9.84 0.97 -8.37
N VAL A 55 9.66 -0.13 -9.08
CA VAL A 55 8.51 -0.34 -9.97
C VAL A 55 7.16 -0.21 -9.26
N LEU A 56 7.10 -0.54 -7.96
CA LEU A 56 5.88 -0.47 -7.16
C LEU A 56 5.63 0.90 -6.51
N ILE A 57 6.65 1.74 -6.42
CA ILE A 57 6.51 3.08 -5.83
C ILE A 57 6.56 4.20 -6.89
N GLN A 58 7.14 3.95 -8.04
CA GLN A 58 7.32 4.97 -9.08
C GLN A 58 6.01 5.68 -9.48
N PRO A 59 4.87 5.00 -9.67
CA PRO A 59 3.60 5.68 -9.99
C PRO A 59 3.16 6.70 -8.93
N PHE A 60 3.50 6.47 -7.66
CA PHE A 60 3.20 7.38 -6.56
C PHE A 60 4.12 8.61 -6.59
N LEU A 61 5.40 8.40 -6.88
CA LEU A 61 6.40 9.46 -6.99
C LEU A 61 6.04 10.41 -8.14
N ASP A 62 5.69 9.86 -9.29
CA ASP A 62 5.29 10.62 -10.47
C ASP A 62 4.00 11.42 -10.19
N ALA A 63 3.01 10.80 -9.53
CA ALA A 63 1.77 11.46 -9.17
C ALA A 63 1.98 12.59 -8.13
N PHE A 64 2.87 12.37 -7.16
CA PHE A 64 3.24 13.38 -6.16
C PHE A 64 3.94 14.58 -6.82
N THR A 65 4.97 14.32 -7.63
CA THR A 65 5.70 15.38 -8.35
C THR A 65 4.76 16.16 -9.27
N LYS A 66 3.86 15.45 -9.99
CA LYS A 66 2.86 16.10 -10.84
C LYS A 66 1.90 17.01 -10.05
N ALA A 67 1.50 16.59 -8.85
CA ALA A 67 0.54 17.32 -8.02
C ALA A 67 1.15 18.52 -7.31
N THR A 68 2.44 18.44 -6.91
CA THR A 68 3.08 19.40 -6.00
C THR A 68 4.23 20.18 -6.62
N GLY A 69 4.81 19.69 -7.70
CA GLY A 69 6.08 20.20 -8.25
C GLY A 69 7.32 19.79 -7.44
N ILE A 70 7.16 19.07 -6.31
CA ILE A 70 8.28 18.59 -5.49
C ILE A 70 8.90 17.36 -6.15
N GLU A 71 10.22 17.39 -6.34
CA GLU A 71 10.96 16.26 -6.89
C GLU A 71 11.18 15.15 -5.85
N THR A 72 11.35 13.92 -6.33
CA THR A 72 11.65 12.78 -5.47
C THR A 72 12.94 12.08 -5.90
N LYS A 73 13.76 11.67 -4.93
CA LYS A 73 14.96 10.84 -5.13
C LYS A 73 14.86 9.61 -4.25
N THR A 74 15.05 8.43 -4.83
CA THR A 74 14.85 7.17 -4.09
C THR A 74 16.12 6.34 -4.06
N VAL A 75 16.48 5.90 -2.87
CA VAL A 75 17.47 4.84 -2.65
C VAL A 75 16.71 3.59 -2.25
N TYR A 76 16.82 2.55 -3.08
CA TYR A 76 16.22 1.25 -2.80
C TYR A 76 17.22 0.28 -2.23
N ALA A 77 16.89 -0.39 -1.13
CA ALA A 77 17.59 -1.58 -0.66
C ALA A 77 16.65 -2.49 0.13
N SER A 78 16.77 -3.80 -0.10
CA SER A 78 15.96 -4.79 0.62
C SER A 78 16.38 -4.97 2.09
N LYS A 79 17.62 -4.58 2.44
CA LYS A 79 18.22 -4.67 3.77
C LYS A 79 19.25 -3.55 3.97
N GLY A 80 19.61 -3.26 5.22
CA GLY A 80 20.75 -2.39 5.57
C GLY A 80 20.45 -0.89 5.55
N LEU A 81 19.23 -0.45 5.25
CA LEU A 81 18.90 1.00 5.25
C LEU A 81 18.84 1.59 6.66
N ALA A 82 18.44 0.82 7.69
CA ALA A 82 18.45 1.30 9.07
C ALA A 82 19.91 1.53 9.54
N GLN A 83 20.80 0.57 9.33
CA GLN A 83 22.21 0.68 9.67
C GLN A 83 22.90 1.82 8.88
N ARG A 84 22.52 2.00 7.62
CA ARG A 84 22.98 3.13 6.82
C ARG A 84 22.56 4.47 7.40
N LEU A 85 21.27 4.61 7.73
CA LEU A 85 20.71 5.82 8.32
C LEU A 85 21.38 6.15 9.67
N GLU A 86 21.61 5.12 10.49
CA GLU A 86 22.32 5.25 11.77
C GLU A 86 23.76 5.72 11.59
N ALA A 87 24.48 5.12 10.64
CA ALA A 87 25.88 5.49 10.33
C ALA A 87 26.00 6.91 9.73
N GLU A 88 25.04 7.33 8.92
CA GLU A 88 24.98 8.68 8.36
C GLU A 88 24.62 9.75 9.42
N GLY A 89 23.84 9.37 10.45
CA GLY A 89 23.45 10.23 11.55
C GLY A 89 22.84 11.56 11.09
N ALA A 90 23.30 12.66 11.65
CA ALA A 90 22.80 14.01 11.29
C ALA A 90 23.21 14.47 9.88
N ALA A 91 24.14 13.79 9.22
CA ALA A 91 24.55 14.09 7.85
C ALA A 91 23.74 13.31 6.80
N SER A 92 22.77 12.47 7.22
CA SER A 92 21.95 11.72 6.29
C SER A 92 21.13 12.65 5.39
N PRO A 93 21.10 12.38 4.07
CA PRO A 93 20.22 13.10 3.16
C PRO A 93 18.77 12.58 3.22
N ALA A 94 18.49 11.49 3.93
CA ALA A 94 17.18 10.84 3.95
C ALA A 94 16.13 11.73 4.60
N ASP A 95 14.99 11.88 3.94
CA ASP A 95 13.81 12.59 4.45
C ASP A 95 12.74 11.60 4.91
N VAL A 96 12.45 10.59 4.08
CA VAL A 96 11.39 9.60 4.34
C VAL A 96 11.97 8.20 4.30
N ILE A 97 11.57 7.39 5.27
CA ILE A 97 11.81 5.95 5.32
C ILE A 97 10.50 5.26 4.92
N LEU A 98 10.53 4.49 3.83
CA LEU A 98 9.38 3.76 3.31
C LEU A 98 9.60 2.26 3.46
N THR A 99 8.72 1.59 4.20
CA THR A 99 8.80 0.14 4.46
C THR A 99 7.59 -0.60 3.92
N VAL A 100 7.72 -1.93 3.84
CA VAL A 100 6.67 -2.84 3.37
C VAL A 100 6.16 -3.76 4.49
N ASP A 101 6.54 -3.50 5.74
CA ASP A 101 6.16 -4.33 6.88
C ASP A 101 6.35 -3.57 8.20
N ILE A 102 5.44 -3.79 9.17
CA ILE A 102 5.49 -3.14 10.48
C ILE A 102 6.78 -3.48 11.24
N ALA A 103 7.27 -4.72 11.17
CA ALA A 103 8.46 -5.11 11.92
C ALA A 103 9.71 -4.32 11.46
N ARG A 104 9.79 -3.99 10.17
CA ARG A 104 10.85 -3.12 9.65
C ARG A 104 10.68 -1.68 10.11
N LEU A 105 9.45 -1.19 10.13
CA LEU A 105 9.16 0.19 10.54
C LEU A 105 9.45 0.38 12.04
N ALA A 106 9.08 -0.61 12.85
CA ALA A 106 9.38 -0.62 14.28
C ALA A 106 10.90 -0.65 14.57
N GLU A 107 11.71 -1.33 13.73
CA GLU A 107 13.18 -1.31 13.86
C GLU A 107 13.72 0.14 13.86
N TYR A 108 13.25 0.97 12.93
CA TYR A 108 13.64 2.39 12.89
C TYR A 108 13.18 3.18 14.12
N ALA A 109 11.99 2.87 14.64
CA ALA A 109 11.47 3.53 15.85
C ALA A 109 12.28 3.13 17.09
N VAL A 110 12.63 1.84 17.24
CA VAL A 110 13.45 1.33 18.34
C VAL A 110 14.86 1.93 18.33
N LEU A 111 15.44 2.11 17.14
CA LEU A 111 16.76 2.74 16.96
C LEU A 111 16.71 4.28 17.06
N ASP A 112 15.56 4.86 17.38
CA ASP A 112 15.34 6.32 17.48
C ASP A 112 15.76 7.08 16.22
N LEU A 113 15.48 6.49 15.04
CA LEU A 113 15.83 7.04 13.73
C LEU A 113 14.70 7.84 13.08
N LEU A 114 13.53 7.91 13.71
CA LEU A 114 12.35 8.62 13.19
C LEU A 114 11.98 9.82 14.04
N ALA A 115 11.55 10.90 13.39
CA ALA A 115 11.01 12.07 14.05
C ALA A 115 9.48 11.94 14.23
N PRO A 116 8.91 12.44 15.34
CA PRO A 116 7.47 12.57 15.46
C PRO A 116 6.93 13.62 14.47
N VAL A 117 5.73 13.38 13.95
CA VAL A 117 5.06 14.26 12.98
C VAL A 117 3.71 14.66 13.54
N ASP A 118 3.50 15.95 13.70
CA ASP A 118 2.20 16.52 14.02
C ASP A 118 1.52 16.95 12.69
N SER A 119 0.53 16.16 12.25
CA SER A 119 -0.27 16.45 11.06
C SER A 119 -1.72 16.01 11.30
N ALA A 120 -2.61 17.00 11.24
CA ALA A 120 -4.05 16.75 11.31
C ALA A 120 -4.53 15.89 10.13
N VAL A 121 -3.91 16.02 8.96
CA VAL A 121 -4.23 15.24 7.75
C VAL A 121 -3.90 13.75 7.98
N LEU A 122 -2.68 13.46 8.44
CA LEU A 122 -2.27 12.07 8.72
C LEU A 122 -3.14 11.44 9.81
N THR A 123 -3.46 12.21 10.86
CA THR A 123 -4.30 11.75 11.97
C THR A 123 -5.75 11.47 11.52
N ALA A 124 -6.30 12.28 10.61
CA ALA A 124 -7.63 12.09 10.06
C ALA A 124 -7.69 10.89 9.07
N ASN A 125 -6.65 10.74 8.26
CA ASN A 125 -6.62 9.74 7.18
C ASN A 125 -6.21 8.34 7.65
N ILE A 126 -5.57 8.20 8.81
CA ILE A 126 -5.03 6.92 9.28
C ILE A 126 -5.64 6.57 10.63
N PRO A 127 -6.40 5.46 10.74
CA PRO A 127 -6.92 4.96 12.01
C PRO A 127 -5.84 4.77 13.07
N ALA A 128 -6.17 5.02 14.33
CA ALA A 128 -5.21 5.02 15.44
C ALA A 128 -4.43 3.69 15.57
N HIS A 129 -5.06 2.55 15.29
CA HIS A 129 -4.42 1.23 15.36
C HIS A 129 -3.41 0.96 14.23
N LEU A 130 -3.35 1.82 13.19
CA LEU A 130 -2.44 1.72 12.05
C LEU A 130 -1.31 2.76 12.06
N ARG A 131 -1.10 3.47 13.14
CA ARG A 131 -0.02 4.45 13.30
C ARG A 131 0.61 4.35 14.69
N ALA A 132 1.83 4.86 14.81
CA ALA A 132 2.49 4.94 16.11
C ALA A 132 1.72 5.81 17.09
N SER A 133 1.65 5.42 18.34
CA SER A 133 1.03 6.19 19.42
C SER A 133 1.74 7.53 19.64
N ASP A 134 3.03 7.62 19.32
CA ASP A 134 3.88 8.82 19.41
C ASP A 134 4.06 9.53 18.05
N ASN A 135 3.30 9.14 17.01
CA ASN A 135 3.31 9.73 15.67
C ASN A 135 4.66 9.67 14.94
N ARG A 136 5.54 8.71 15.25
CA ARG A 136 6.82 8.56 14.53
C ARG A 136 6.69 7.80 13.22
N TRP A 137 5.64 7.00 13.05
CA TRP A 137 5.37 6.30 11.79
C TRP A 137 3.87 6.14 11.53
N PHE A 138 3.55 5.90 10.26
CA PHE A 138 2.20 5.85 9.73
C PHE A 138 2.03 4.70 8.76
N GLY A 139 0.95 3.93 8.91
CA GLY A 139 0.51 2.97 7.90
C GLY A 139 0.00 3.68 6.66
N LEU A 140 0.39 3.19 5.49
CA LEU A 140 0.05 3.79 4.20
C LEU A 140 -0.86 2.90 3.35
N SER A 141 -0.80 1.60 3.57
CA SER A 141 -1.67 0.60 2.95
C SER A 141 -1.74 -0.64 3.83
N GLU A 142 -2.82 -1.40 3.68
CA GLU A 142 -3.03 -2.67 4.37
C GLU A 142 -2.94 -3.86 3.40
N ARG A 143 -2.56 -5.02 3.92
CA ARG A 143 -2.76 -6.31 3.28
C ARG A 143 -3.26 -7.31 4.29
N ALA A 144 -4.18 -8.16 3.86
CA ALA A 144 -4.64 -9.29 4.64
C ALA A 144 -3.66 -10.47 4.49
N ARG A 145 -3.37 -11.16 5.58
CA ARG A 145 -2.73 -12.48 5.55
C ARG A 145 -3.85 -13.50 5.47
N ILE A 146 -4.19 -13.93 4.27
CA ILE A 146 -5.33 -14.78 3.98
C ILE A 146 -4.93 -16.26 3.92
N VAL A 147 -5.92 -17.13 4.14
CA VAL A 147 -5.84 -18.51 3.70
C VAL A 147 -6.30 -18.57 2.24
N VAL A 148 -5.63 -19.37 1.44
CA VAL A 148 -6.06 -19.72 0.09
C VAL A 148 -6.23 -21.21 -0.01
N THR A 149 -7.29 -21.63 -0.70
CA THR A 149 -7.64 -23.04 -0.86
C THR A 149 -7.80 -23.40 -2.33
N SER A 150 -7.59 -24.69 -2.64
CA SER A 150 -7.98 -25.23 -3.95
C SER A 150 -9.49 -25.09 -4.11
N LYS A 151 -9.96 -24.50 -5.22
CA LYS A 151 -11.38 -24.38 -5.53
C LYS A 151 -12.08 -25.75 -5.66
N ASP A 152 -11.36 -26.75 -6.17
CA ASP A 152 -11.90 -28.03 -6.56
C ASP A 152 -11.81 -29.08 -5.44
N ARG A 153 -10.84 -28.95 -4.52
CA ARG A 153 -10.54 -29.97 -3.51
C ARG A 153 -10.92 -29.59 -2.08
N VAL A 154 -11.28 -28.31 -1.85
CA VAL A 154 -11.66 -27.82 -0.52
C VAL A 154 -13.04 -27.15 -0.60
N PRO A 155 -14.02 -27.57 0.20
CA PRO A 155 -15.32 -26.90 0.30
C PRO A 155 -15.16 -25.42 0.67
N ALA A 156 -16.12 -24.59 0.26
CA ALA A 156 -16.01 -23.13 0.43
C ALA A 156 -16.03 -22.70 1.91
N ASP A 157 -16.68 -23.47 2.76
CA ASP A 157 -16.92 -23.24 4.17
C ASP A 157 -16.07 -24.12 5.11
N ALA A 158 -15.09 -24.84 4.56
CA ALA A 158 -14.27 -25.76 5.34
C ALA A 158 -13.29 -25.06 6.32
N ILE A 159 -13.02 -23.77 6.12
CA ILE A 159 -12.10 -22.98 6.96
C ILE A 159 -12.77 -21.67 7.34
N GLU A 160 -13.03 -21.47 8.62
CA GLU A 160 -13.63 -20.25 9.17
C GLU A 160 -12.59 -19.39 9.89
N SER A 161 -11.62 -20.03 10.54
CA SER A 161 -10.58 -19.36 11.34
C SER A 161 -9.17 -19.84 10.95
N ILE A 162 -8.17 -19.05 11.29
CA ILE A 162 -6.77 -19.46 11.10
C ILE A 162 -6.43 -20.62 12.05
N GLU A 163 -7.13 -20.73 13.15
CA GLU A 163 -7.00 -21.79 14.15
C GLU A 163 -7.35 -23.15 13.60
N ASP A 164 -8.28 -23.24 12.65
CA ASP A 164 -8.71 -24.50 12.01
C ASP A 164 -7.55 -25.22 11.32
N LEU A 165 -6.53 -24.48 10.86
CA LEU A 165 -5.38 -25.04 10.17
C LEU A 165 -4.51 -25.96 11.06
N ALA A 166 -4.71 -25.94 12.37
CA ALA A 166 -4.01 -26.81 13.30
C ALA A 166 -4.75 -28.13 13.59
N THR A 167 -5.97 -28.32 13.06
CA THR A 167 -6.75 -29.54 13.24
C THR A 167 -6.23 -30.67 12.34
N ASP A 168 -6.44 -31.93 12.75
CA ASP A 168 -5.97 -33.10 12.02
C ASP A 168 -6.59 -33.26 10.62
N GLU A 169 -7.69 -32.59 10.32
CA GLU A 169 -8.33 -32.57 9.01
C GLU A 169 -7.38 -32.11 7.90
N TRP A 170 -6.43 -31.25 8.23
CA TRP A 170 -5.49 -30.69 7.26
C TRP A 170 -4.16 -31.44 7.17
N ARG A 171 -4.04 -32.60 7.76
CA ARG A 171 -2.80 -33.38 7.81
C ARG A 171 -2.26 -33.69 6.41
N GLY A 172 -1.03 -33.21 6.14
CA GLY A 172 -0.37 -33.37 4.85
C GLY A 172 -0.97 -32.53 3.71
N ARG A 173 -1.82 -31.54 4.02
CA ARG A 173 -2.55 -30.74 3.02
C ARG A 173 -2.17 -29.27 2.97
N ILE A 174 -1.28 -28.80 3.86
CA ILE A 174 -0.90 -27.37 3.95
C ILE A 174 0.48 -27.14 3.35
N CYS A 175 0.60 -26.08 2.55
CA CYS A 175 1.87 -25.52 2.11
C CYS A 175 2.11 -24.15 2.75
N THR A 176 3.36 -23.85 3.09
CA THR A 176 3.73 -22.56 3.64
C THR A 176 5.18 -22.21 3.32
N ARG A 177 5.47 -20.93 3.29
CA ARG A 177 6.84 -20.42 3.34
C ARG A 177 7.39 -20.54 4.76
N ARG A 178 8.71 -20.37 4.93
CA ARG A 178 9.36 -20.44 6.24
C ARG A 178 8.70 -19.52 7.27
N GLY A 179 8.49 -20.02 8.48
CA GLY A 179 7.92 -19.30 9.60
C GLY A 179 8.74 -18.06 9.99
N SER A 180 10.07 -18.14 9.90
CA SER A 180 10.99 -17.03 10.18
C SER A 180 10.85 -15.82 9.24
N HIS A 181 10.09 -15.94 8.14
CA HIS A 181 9.80 -14.79 7.29
C HIS A 181 8.89 -13.80 8.01
N VAL A 182 9.15 -12.49 7.85
CA VAL A 182 8.45 -11.41 8.57
C VAL A 182 6.91 -11.53 8.52
N TYR A 183 6.32 -12.06 7.43
CA TYR A 183 4.86 -12.19 7.31
C TYR A 183 4.29 -13.29 8.22
N ASN A 184 4.95 -14.45 8.33
CA ASN A 184 4.52 -15.53 9.20
C ASN A 184 4.86 -15.23 10.66
N ARG A 185 5.98 -14.54 10.92
CA ARG A 185 6.32 -14.05 12.24
C ARG A 185 5.27 -13.06 12.76
N ALA A 186 4.79 -12.14 11.92
CA ALA A 186 3.70 -11.23 12.28
C ALA A 186 2.37 -11.97 12.54
N LEU A 187 2.03 -12.98 11.74
CA LEU A 187 0.88 -13.85 12.00
C LEU A 187 1.02 -14.58 13.33
N MET A 188 2.20 -15.13 13.62
CA MET A 188 2.47 -15.78 14.91
C MET A 188 2.34 -14.81 16.08
N ALA A 189 2.85 -13.58 15.93
CA ALA A 189 2.69 -12.52 16.91
C ALA A 189 1.21 -12.16 17.15
N SER A 190 0.36 -12.16 16.10
CA SER A 190 -1.08 -11.94 16.26
C SER A 190 -1.79 -13.06 17.03
N LEU A 191 -1.36 -14.31 16.83
CA LEU A 191 -1.86 -15.44 17.59
C LEU A 191 -1.44 -15.38 19.07
N ILE A 192 -0.21 -14.98 19.35
CA ILE A 192 0.25 -14.75 20.72
C ILE A 192 -0.58 -13.66 21.40
N ALA A 193 -0.84 -12.55 20.68
CA ALA A 193 -1.65 -11.46 21.21
C ALA A 193 -3.10 -11.88 21.51
N ALA A 194 -3.66 -12.78 20.68
CA ALA A 194 -5.04 -13.24 20.84
C ALA A 194 -5.21 -14.32 21.90
N HIS A 195 -4.25 -15.23 22.05
CA HIS A 195 -4.42 -16.49 22.81
C HIS A 195 -3.35 -16.72 23.90
N GLY A 196 -2.31 -15.88 23.92
CA GLY A 196 -1.11 -16.11 24.74
C GLY A 196 -0.12 -17.08 24.07
N ALA A 197 1.11 -17.08 24.59
CA ALA A 197 2.23 -17.80 23.99
C ALA A 197 2.04 -19.32 23.93
N GLU A 198 1.52 -19.93 25.01
CA GLU A 198 1.33 -21.38 25.09
C GLU A 198 0.30 -21.90 24.06
N ALA A 199 -0.88 -21.27 23.99
CA ALA A 199 -1.91 -21.65 23.04
C ALA A 199 -1.47 -21.41 21.59
N ALA A 200 -0.75 -20.32 21.32
CA ALA A 200 -0.18 -20.01 20.04
C ALA A 200 0.90 -21.02 19.62
N GLU A 201 1.74 -21.49 20.57
CA GLU A 201 2.71 -22.56 20.31
C GLU A 201 2.03 -23.91 20.02
N ASN A 202 0.97 -24.23 20.74
CA ASN A 202 0.18 -25.44 20.49
C ASN A 202 -0.46 -25.42 19.09
N TRP A 203 -1.03 -24.27 18.68
CA TRP A 203 -1.49 -24.06 17.33
C TRP A 203 -0.36 -24.29 16.30
N ALA A 204 0.81 -23.67 16.53
CA ALA A 204 1.93 -23.78 15.59
C ALA A 204 2.43 -25.24 15.45
N ARG A 205 2.42 -26.04 16.53
CA ARG A 205 2.73 -27.48 16.48
C ARG A 205 1.73 -28.24 15.61
N GLY A 206 0.43 -28.03 15.78
CA GLY A 206 -0.63 -28.62 14.97
C GLY A 206 -0.50 -28.21 13.50
N PHE A 207 -0.29 -26.91 13.25
CA PHE A 207 -0.08 -26.38 11.90
C PHE A 207 1.13 -27.03 11.20
N VAL A 208 2.27 -27.13 11.88
CA VAL A 208 3.49 -27.77 11.33
C VAL A 208 3.28 -29.26 11.06
N ALA A 209 2.54 -29.96 11.93
CA ALA A 209 2.21 -31.38 11.74
C ALA A 209 1.33 -31.60 10.48
N ASN A 210 0.61 -30.58 10.02
CA ASN A 210 -0.29 -30.62 8.87
C ASN A 210 0.39 -30.25 7.54
N LEU A 211 1.68 -29.91 7.54
CA LEU A 211 2.39 -29.51 6.34
C LEU A 211 2.58 -30.70 5.38
N ALA A 212 2.33 -30.47 4.08
CA ALA A 212 2.56 -31.42 3.01
C ALA A 212 4.06 -31.66 2.75
N HIS A 213 4.88 -30.65 3.03
CA HIS A 213 6.33 -30.70 2.93
C HIS A 213 6.98 -29.63 3.81
N LYS A 214 8.32 -29.66 3.95
CA LYS A 214 9.06 -28.64 4.69
C LYS A 214 8.79 -27.24 4.11
N PRO A 215 8.66 -26.21 4.97
CA PRO A 215 8.42 -24.83 4.55
C PRO A 215 9.45 -24.33 3.52
N GLN A 216 8.99 -23.83 2.37
CA GLN A 216 9.86 -23.36 1.30
C GLN A 216 9.20 -22.32 0.39
N GLY A 217 10.01 -21.69 -0.46
CA GLY A 217 9.53 -20.77 -1.48
C GLY A 217 8.96 -19.46 -0.92
N ASN A 218 8.24 -18.74 -1.77
CA ASN A 218 7.49 -17.53 -1.45
C ASN A 218 5.97 -17.76 -1.60
N ASP A 219 5.15 -16.74 -1.42
CA ASP A 219 3.69 -16.88 -1.47
C ASP A 219 3.20 -17.34 -2.86
N ARG A 220 3.85 -16.92 -3.97
CA ARG A 220 3.53 -17.46 -5.33
C ARG A 220 3.85 -18.95 -5.47
N ALA A 221 4.93 -19.41 -4.83
CA ALA A 221 5.27 -20.83 -4.83
C ALA A 221 4.21 -21.68 -4.11
N GLN A 222 3.55 -21.14 -3.08
CA GLN A 222 2.44 -21.82 -2.40
C GLN A 222 1.22 -21.92 -3.34
N ALA A 223 0.89 -20.85 -4.06
CA ALA A 223 -0.19 -20.87 -5.07
C ALA A 223 0.08 -21.91 -6.17
N LYS A 224 1.32 -21.97 -6.68
CA LYS A 224 1.76 -22.99 -7.63
C LYS A 224 1.60 -24.40 -7.07
N ALA A 225 1.97 -24.64 -5.81
CA ALA A 225 1.87 -25.93 -5.16
C ALA A 225 0.41 -26.39 -5.04
N ILE A 226 -0.53 -25.48 -4.73
CA ILE A 226 -1.97 -25.80 -4.74
C ILE A 226 -2.43 -26.16 -6.17
N PHE A 227 -2.05 -25.37 -7.17
CA PHE A 227 -2.38 -25.64 -8.57
C PHE A 227 -1.89 -27.03 -9.02
N GLN A 228 -0.70 -27.41 -8.59
CA GLN A 228 -0.08 -28.71 -8.89
C GLN A 228 -0.63 -29.89 -8.07
N GLY A 229 -1.53 -29.64 -7.11
CA GLY A 229 -2.08 -30.69 -6.25
C GLY A 229 -1.11 -31.20 -5.16
N ILE A 230 -0.02 -30.48 -4.88
CA ILE A 230 0.95 -30.85 -3.83
C ILE A 230 0.34 -30.60 -2.44
N CYS A 231 -0.47 -29.56 -2.32
CA CYS A 231 -1.26 -29.25 -1.13
C CYS A 231 -2.61 -28.66 -1.54
N ASP A 232 -3.51 -28.49 -0.59
CA ASP A 232 -4.85 -27.99 -0.82
C ASP A 232 -5.07 -26.61 -0.23
N VAL A 233 -4.26 -26.25 0.76
CA VAL A 233 -4.38 -25.04 1.56
C VAL A 233 -3.02 -24.35 1.71
N ALA A 234 -3.00 -23.03 1.69
CA ALA A 234 -1.81 -22.26 2.01
C ALA A 234 -2.15 -20.90 2.65
N ILE A 235 -1.16 -20.27 3.25
CA ILE A 235 -1.26 -18.90 3.78
C ILE A 235 -0.46 -17.98 2.88
N MET A 236 -1.07 -16.87 2.43
CA MET A 236 -0.40 -15.88 1.60
C MET A 236 -0.91 -14.45 1.87
N ASN A 237 -0.15 -13.45 1.47
CA ASN A 237 -0.66 -12.07 1.49
C ASN A 237 -1.60 -11.84 0.29
N SER A 238 -2.69 -11.15 0.54
CA SER A 238 -3.78 -10.94 -0.43
C SER A 238 -3.31 -10.32 -1.76
N TYR A 239 -2.37 -9.39 -1.73
CA TYR A 239 -1.88 -8.72 -2.94
C TYR A 239 -1.19 -9.67 -3.93
N TYR A 240 -0.65 -10.82 -3.49
CA TYR A 240 -0.08 -11.80 -4.42
C TYR A 240 -1.14 -12.39 -5.34
N TYR A 241 -2.38 -12.54 -4.84
CA TYR A 241 -3.48 -13.00 -5.68
C TYR A 241 -3.74 -12.04 -6.84
N GLY A 242 -3.88 -10.73 -6.56
CA GLY A 242 -4.05 -9.71 -7.60
C GLY A 242 -2.88 -9.69 -8.58
N ASN A 243 -1.65 -9.69 -8.06
CA ASN A 243 -0.43 -9.71 -8.89
C ASN A 243 -0.35 -10.92 -9.82
N MET A 244 -0.80 -12.11 -9.37
CA MET A 244 -0.84 -13.31 -10.19
C MET A 244 -2.00 -13.27 -11.20
N LYS A 245 -3.19 -12.84 -10.77
CA LYS A 245 -4.39 -12.77 -11.59
C LYS A 245 -4.22 -11.88 -12.82
N PHE A 246 -3.46 -10.78 -12.66
CA PHE A 246 -3.20 -9.80 -13.73
C PHE A 246 -1.75 -9.85 -14.26
N SER A 247 -1.03 -10.95 -14.02
CA SER A 247 0.32 -11.13 -14.52
C SER A 247 0.32 -11.37 -16.04
N ASP A 248 1.36 -10.91 -16.73
CA ASP A 248 1.62 -11.28 -18.12
C ASP A 248 1.97 -12.76 -18.26
N ASP A 249 2.45 -13.39 -17.19
CA ASP A 249 2.75 -14.83 -17.13
C ASP A 249 1.47 -15.65 -17.03
N ALA A 250 1.20 -16.47 -18.05
CA ALA A 250 0.02 -17.34 -18.15
C ALA A 250 -0.05 -18.35 -17.00
N ASP A 251 1.10 -18.87 -16.56
CA ASP A 251 1.16 -19.82 -15.46
C ASP A 251 0.67 -19.19 -14.15
N GLN A 252 1.11 -17.96 -13.85
CA GLN A 252 0.64 -17.25 -12.65
C GLN A 252 -0.86 -16.98 -12.69
N ARG A 253 -1.41 -16.64 -13.85
CA ARG A 253 -2.88 -16.50 -14.01
C ARG A 253 -3.60 -17.81 -13.75
N ALA A 254 -3.07 -18.94 -14.25
CA ALA A 254 -3.63 -20.25 -13.99
C ALA A 254 -3.59 -20.62 -12.49
N TRP A 255 -2.46 -20.33 -11.80
CA TRP A 255 -2.37 -20.55 -10.35
C TRP A 255 -3.42 -19.73 -9.59
N ALA A 256 -3.55 -18.42 -9.89
CA ALA A 256 -4.58 -17.58 -9.27
C ALA A 256 -6.00 -18.12 -9.56
N GLY A 257 -6.26 -18.57 -10.78
CA GLY A 257 -7.55 -19.13 -11.20
C GLY A 257 -7.99 -20.35 -10.37
N ALA A 258 -7.04 -21.15 -9.89
CA ALA A 258 -7.30 -22.35 -9.08
C ALA A 258 -7.57 -22.05 -7.59
N LEU A 259 -7.34 -20.81 -7.13
CA LEU A 259 -7.45 -20.44 -5.72
C LEU A 259 -8.81 -19.84 -5.36
N ARG A 260 -9.31 -20.21 -4.18
CA ARG A 260 -10.33 -19.47 -3.43
C ARG A 260 -9.65 -18.68 -2.32
N LEU A 261 -10.02 -17.43 -2.13
CA LEU A 261 -9.58 -16.61 -1.03
C LEU A 261 -10.49 -16.82 0.18
N VAL A 262 -9.90 -17.01 1.35
CA VAL A 262 -10.62 -17.14 2.62
C VAL A 262 -10.07 -16.09 3.59
N PHE A 263 -10.92 -15.13 3.94
CA PHE A 263 -10.66 -14.19 5.03
C PHE A 263 -11.11 -14.85 6.34
N THR A 264 -10.17 -15.19 7.18
CA THR A 264 -10.42 -15.96 8.41
C THR A 264 -10.96 -15.09 9.55
N ASN A 265 -11.50 -15.73 10.59
CA ASN A 265 -11.89 -15.10 11.86
C ASN A 265 -12.98 -14.02 11.72
N GLN A 266 -13.90 -14.17 10.77
CA GLN A 266 -14.91 -13.15 10.50
C GLN A 266 -15.98 -13.06 11.60
N ARG A 267 -16.16 -14.11 12.40
CA ARG A 267 -17.11 -14.17 13.50
C ARG A 267 -16.54 -13.67 14.83
N ASP A 268 -15.20 -13.53 14.92
CA ASP A 268 -14.51 -13.13 16.13
C ASP A 268 -13.63 -11.87 15.90
N ARG A 269 -12.30 -11.94 16.02
CA ARG A 269 -11.39 -10.79 15.96
C ARG A 269 -11.19 -10.17 14.57
N GLY A 270 -11.52 -10.87 13.52
CA GLY A 270 -11.24 -10.47 12.14
C GLY A 270 -9.93 -11.05 11.59
N ASN A 271 -9.74 -10.88 10.28
CA ASN A 271 -8.58 -11.40 9.58
C ASN A 271 -7.31 -10.62 9.96
N HIS A 272 -6.22 -11.33 10.21
CA HIS A 272 -4.91 -10.73 10.45
C HIS A 272 -4.49 -9.83 9.27
N ILE A 273 -4.11 -8.60 9.59
CA ILE A 273 -3.60 -7.60 8.64
C ILE A 273 -2.17 -7.21 8.98
N ASN A 274 -1.46 -6.64 8.02
CA ASN A 274 -0.21 -5.95 8.21
C ASN A 274 -0.16 -4.74 7.28
N ILE A 275 0.80 -3.84 7.47
CA ILE A 275 0.87 -2.56 6.76
C ILE A 275 2.15 -2.41 5.96
N SER A 276 2.06 -1.63 4.88
CA SER A 276 3.20 -0.84 4.40
C SER A 276 3.12 0.53 5.06
N GLY A 277 4.25 1.09 5.44
CA GLY A 277 4.21 2.34 6.17
C GLY A 277 5.47 3.18 5.97
N ALA A 278 5.45 4.38 6.49
CA ALA A 278 6.56 5.31 6.43
C ALA A 278 6.70 6.14 7.71
N GLY A 279 7.89 6.67 7.90
CA GLY A 279 8.21 7.69 8.90
C GLY A 279 9.16 8.73 8.32
N ILE A 280 9.27 9.87 8.96
CA ILE A 280 10.24 10.91 8.60
C ILE A 280 11.54 10.63 9.34
N ALA A 281 12.66 10.66 8.63
CA ALA A 281 13.98 10.49 9.24
C ALA A 281 14.23 11.57 10.31
N LYS A 282 14.83 11.18 11.44
CA LYS A 282 15.04 12.07 12.59
C LYS A 282 15.73 13.39 12.22
N HIS A 283 16.68 13.33 11.31
CA HIS A 283 17.49 14.47 10.86
C HIS A 283 17.14 14.92 9.42
N SER A 284 15.90 14.65 8.96
CA SER A 284 15.46 15.06 7.63
C SER A 284 15.78 16.50 7.33
N PRO A 285 16.55 16.80 6.25
CA PRO A 285 16.84 18.18 5.82
C PRO A 285 15.63 18.86 5.16
N ASN A 286 14.66 18.10 4.61
CA ASN A 286 13.50 18.63 3.90
C ASN A 286 12.19 18.20 4.59
N LYS A 287 12.09 18.45 5.91
CA LYS A 287 10.99 17.96 6.75
C LYS A 287 9.61 18.39 6.26
N LYS A 288 9.47 19.60 5.72
CA LYS A 288 8.21 20.14 5.21
C LYS A 288 7.73 19.35 3.99
N GLU A 289 8.62 19.10 3.04
CA GLU A 289 8.37 18.33 1.82
C GLU A 289 8.10 16.87 2.16
N ALA A 290 8.81 16.31 3.15
CA ALA A 290 8.58 14.97 3.67
C ALA A 290 7.17 14.80 4.27
N VAL A 291 6.70 15.77 5.05
CA VAL A 291 5.32 15.77 5.58
C VAL A 291 4.31 15.81 4.42
N ALA A 292 4.49 16.73 3.46
CA ALA A 292 3.62 16.85 2.30
C ALA A 292 3.58 15.52 1.49
N PHE A 293 4.70 14.80 1.38
CA PHE A 293 4.75 13.50 0.74
C PHE A 293 3.94 12.44 1.51
N LEU A 294 4.09 12.35 2.83
CA LEU A 294 3.29 11.43 3.63
C LEU A 294 1.79 11.76 3.55
N GLU A 295 1.40 13.03 3.64
CA GLU A 295 0.01 13.45 3.49
C GLU A 295 -0.55 13.08 2.13
N PHE A 296 0.21 13.29 1.05
CA PHE A 296 -0.17 12.85 -0.30
C PHE A 296 -0.40 11.33 -0.36
N LEU A 297 0.50 10.52 0.23
CA LEU A 297 0.37 9.06 0.22
C LEU A 297 -0.88 8.55 0.95
N THR A 298 -1.46 9.33 1.85
CA THR A 298 -2.74 9.02 2.53
C THR A 298 -3.96 9.65 1.87
N GLY A 299 -3.77 10.49 0.86
CA GLY A 299 -4.83 11.11 0.07
C GLY A 299 -5.45 10.16 -0.96
N ALA A 300 -6.61 10.52 -1.49
CA ALA A 300 -7.43 9.67 -2.36
C ALA A 300 -6.66 9.13 -3.58
N VAL A 301 -5.85 9.97 -4.25
CA VAL A 301 -5.09 9.55 -5.45
C VAL A 301 -4.12 8.42 -5.12
N ALA A 302 -3.29 8.59 -4.10
CA ALA A 302 -2.30 7.58 -3.72
C ALA A 302 -2.97 6.33 -3.15
N GLN A 303 -4.06 6.48 -2.39
CA GLN A 303 -4.79 5.35 -1.83
C GLN A 303 -5.45 4.49 -2.92
N GLN A 304 -5.93 5.09 -4.02
CA GLN A 304 -6.38 4.35 -5.20
C GLN A 304 -5.21 3.65 -5.91
N LEU A 305 -4.03 4.28 -6.01
CA LEU A 305 -2.84 3.65 -6.58
C LEU A 305 -2.39 2.42 -5.76
N TYR A 306 -2.46 2.45 -4.42
CA TYR A 306 -2.17 1.26 -3.62
C TYR A 306 -3.06 0.08 -4.02
N GLY A 307 -4.34 0.32 -4.26
CA GLY A 307 -5.27 -0.73 -4.65
C GLY A 307 -5.15 -1.20 -6.10
N THR A 308 -4.82 -0.31 -7.04
CA THR A 308 -4.78 -0.63 -8.47
C THR A 308 -3.41 -1.12 -8.96
N VAL A 309 -2.32 -0.60 -8.37
CA VAL A 309 -0.95 -0.98 -8.76
C VAL A 309 -0.42 -2.11 -7.88
N ASN A 310 -0.64 -2.02 -6.58
CA ASN A 310 -0.05 -2.93 -5.61
C ASN A 310 -1.02 -3.99 -5.08
N TYR A 311 -2.33 -3.86 -5.35
CA TYR A 311 -3.40 -4.71 -4.79
C TYR A 311 -3.39 -4.72 -3.26
N GLU A 312 -3.02 -3.60 -2.64
CA GLU A 312 -3.07 -3.34 -1.21
C GLU A 312 -4.29 -2.48 -0.88
N TYR A 313 -4.94 -2.75 0.26
CA TYR A 313 -6.13 -2.01 0.67
C TYR A 313 -5.79 -0.61 1.16
N PRO A 314 -6.64 0.40 0.88
CA PRO A 314 -6.51 1.73 1.44
C PRO A 314 -6.57 1.71 2.97
N VAL A 315 -5.76 2.53 3.64
CA VAL A 315 -5.86 2.80 5.09
C VAL A 315 -6.82 3.96 5.39
N ASN A 316 -6.98 4.87 4.44
CA ASN A 316 -7.88 6.01 4.59
C ASN A 316 -9.35 5.56 4.51
N PRO A 317 -10.13 5.68 5.60
CA PRO A 317 -11.50 5.19 5.64
C PRO A 317 -12.45 5.93 4.68
N ALA A 318 -12.08 7.12 4.22
CA ALA A 318 -12.84 7.87 3.22
C ALA A 318 -12.62 7.37 1.78
N VAL A 319 -11.68 6.45 1.55
CA VAL A 319 -11.35 5.92 0.22
C VAL A 319 -11.79 4.48 0.10
N ALA A 320 -12.80 4.24 -0.74
CA ALA A 320 -13.27 2.88 -1.01
C ALA A 320 -12.19 2.07 -1.76
N PRO A 321 -12.06 0.77 -1.49
CA PRO A 321 -11.20 -0.10 -2.28
C PRO A 321 -11.57 -0.07 -3.77
N PRO A 322 -10.60 -0.14 -4.69
CA PRO A 322 -10.90 -0.29 -6.12
C PRO A 322 -11.75 -1.53 -6.42
N PRO A 323 -12.48 -1.55 -7.56
CA PRO A 323 -13.43 -2.62 -7.89
C PRO A 323 -12.85 -4.03 -7.80
N GLU A 324 -11.57 -4.22 -8.19
CA GLU A 324 -10.94 -5.54 -8.06
C GLU A 324 -10.82 -5.99 -6.60
N LEU A 325 -10.32 -5.14 -5.70
CA LEU A 325 -10.23 -5.47 -4.28
C LEU A 325 -11.62 -5.65 -3.65
N ALA A 326 -12.59 -4.85 -4.06
CA ALA A 326 -13.97 -4.98 -3.61
C ALA A 326 -14.59 -6.33 -4.05
N SER A 327 -14.21 -6.84 -5.23
CA SER A 327 -14.68 -8.13 -5.75
C SER A 327 -14.20 -9.35 -4.94
N TRP A 328 -13.14 -9.19 -4.12
CA TRP A 328 -12.65 -10.26 -3.24
C TRP A 328 -13.53 -10.44 -2.00
N GLY A 329 -14.48 -9.55 -1.79
CA GLY A 329 -15.42 -9.53 -0.66
C GLY A 329 -15.01 -8.54 0.43
N ASN A 330 -16.01 -8.11 1.19
CA ASN A 330 -15.76 -7.34 2.39
C ASN A 330 -15.34 -8.28 3.52
N PHE A 331 -14.37 -7.86 4.31
CA PHE A 331 -13.91 -8.63 5.45
C PHE A 331 -13.70 -7.75 6.68
N LYS A 332 -13.95 -8.35 7.85
CA LYS A 332 -13.61 -7.76 9.14
C LYS A 332 -12.10 -7.86 9.33
N ARG A 333 -11.48 -6.72 9.59
CA ARG A 333 -10.05 -6.61 9.90
C ARG A 333 -9.83 -6.82 11.39
N ASP A 334 -8.76 -7.49 11.76
CA ASP A 334 -8.28 -7.47 13.13
C ASP A 334 -7.81 -6.04 13.46
N THR A 335 -8.32 -5.49 14.57
CA THR A 335 -8.01 -4.14 15.04
C THR A 335 -6.94 -4.12 16.14
N LEU A 336 -6.19 -5.21 16.31
CA LEU A 336 -5.01 -5.24 17.17
C LEU A 336 -4.08 -4.07 16.79
N PRO A 337 -3.68 -3.21 17.75
CA PRO A 337 -2.70 -2.18 17.46
C PRO A 337 -1.48 -2.79 16.78
N ILE A 338 -1.15 -2.30 15.59
CA ILE A 338 -0.16 -2.95 14.72
C ILE A 338 1.24 -2.98 15.36
N GLU A 339 1.52 -2.08 16.32
CA GLU A 339 2.74 -2.07 17.15
C GLU A 339 2.93 -3.37 17.91
N ARG A 340 1.84 -3.99 18.38
CA ARG A 340 1.89 -5.25 19.14
C ARG A 340 2.53 -6.38 18.36
N LEU A 341 2.40 -6.37 17.04
CA LEU A 341 3.05 -7.36 16.17
C LEU A 341 4.58 -7.25 16.21
N ALA A 342 5.09 -6.02 16.29
CA ALA A 342 6.52 -5.77 16.39
C ALA A 342 7.05 -6.13 17.79
N GLU A 343 6.33 -5.77 18.86
CA GLU A 343 6.69 -6.08 20.24
C GLU A 343 6.76 -7.59 20.50
N LEU A 344 5.81 -8.35 19.94
CA LEU A 344 5.73 -9.81 20.09
C LEU A 344 6.59 -10.59 19.08
N ALA A 345 7.24 -9.90 18.12
CA ALA A 345 8.02 -10.56 17.07
C ALA A 345 9.19 -11.40 17.61
N PRO A 346 9.94 -11.03 18.68
CA PRO A 346 10.97 -11.88 19.26
C PRO A 346 10.40 -13.19 19.84
N GLU A 347 9.30 -13.13 20.58
CA GLU A 347 8.64 -14.31 21.14
C GLU A 347 8.07 -15.21 20.04
N ALA A 348 7.44 -14.61 19.03
CA ALA A 348 6.97 -15.33 17.85
C ALA A 348 8.10 -16.08 17.13
N GLN A 349 9.29 -15.47 17.00
CA GLN A 349 10.45 -16.14 16.41
C GLN A 349 10.90 -17.33 17.26
N MET A 350 10.95 -17.20 18.59
CA MET A 350 11.32 -18.30 19.47
C MET A 350 10.36 -19.50 19.35
N ILE A 351 9.06 -19.25 19.26
CA ILE A 351 8.05 -20.32 19.02
C ILE A 351 8.27 -20.99 17.67
N ILE A 352 8.42 -20.20 16.62
CA ILE A 352 8.68 -20.67 15.24
C ILE A 352 9.89 -21.62 15.20
N ASP A 353 10.97 -21.21 15.86
CA ASP A 353 12.21 -22.01 15.90
C ASP A 353 12.01 -23.33 16.68
N ARG A 354 11.29 -23.28 17.83
CA ARG A 354 11.00 -24.49 18.64
C ARG A 354 10.12 -25.50 17.91
N VAL A 355 9.15 -25.05 17.12
CA VAL A 355 8.23 -25.95 16.40
C VAL A 355 8.76 -26.36 15.02
N GLY A 356 9.84 -25.74 14.53
CA GLY A 356 10.44 -26.06 13.24
C GLY A 356 9.63 -25.57 12.03
N TRP A 357 8.93 -24.47 12.18
CA TRP A 357 8.14 -23.88 11.08
C TRP A 357 8.96 -23.21 10.00
#